data_f224374f79c5f3d27e76bb05012d9663
#
_entry.id   f224374f79c5f3d27e76bb05012d9663
#
_cell.length_a   1.000
_cell.length_b   1.000
_cell.length_c   1.000
_cell.angle_alpha   90.00
_cell.angle_beta   90.00
_cell.angle_gamma   90.00
#
_symmetry.space_group_name_H-M   'P 1'
#
loop_
_entity.id
_entity.type
_entity.pdbx_description
1 polymer ?
#
loop_
_entity_poly.entity_id
_entity_poly.type
_entity_poly.pdbx_seq_one_letter_code
_entity_poly.pdbx_strand_id
1 'polypeptide(L)'
;MTINADGLTTRQRIIRAGIALYLEKGFANSTNKMVAAEAGVGAGSLNNCFRTKEDLLLVVAQHLVLNQKHSIRERFPDESSLMCFCLEIATELALCESSERAKELHVAIYTLPKTLDYVKLAYYKETMEILGGRLPEWKEQDFYETEIITRAILYGFIMEECNARFTIDQKIRRCLNNMLKLYNVKRAERHDTIDKVLACDLNEAAREMMERVMVKEPLEEIL
;
A
#
# COMPACT_ATOMS: atom_id res chain seq x y z
N MET A 1 -10.75 -4.38 -28.13
CA MET A 1 -10.89 -3.77 -26.80
C MET A 1 -12.03 -2.76 -26.90
N THR A 2 -13.12 -2.91 -26.17
CA THR A 2 -14.28 -2.00 -26.26
C THR A 2 -14.02 -0.83 -25.32
N ILE A 3 -13.84 0.37 -25.87
CA ILE A 3 -13.71 1.63 -25.14
C ILE A 3 -15.10 2.27 -25.10
N ASN A 4 -15.54 2.74 -23.94
CA ASN A 4 -16.83 3.40 -23.76
C ASN A 4 -16.72 4.95 -23.87
N ALA A 5 -17.84 5.65 -23.67
CA ALA A 5 -17.94 7.11 -23.76
C ALA A 5 -17.01 7.86 -22.76
N ASP A 6 -16.58 7.21 -21.69
CA ASP A 6 -15.63 7.71 -20.68
C ASP A 6 -14.15 7.40 -21.00
N GLY A 7 -13.87 6.80 -22.17
CA GLY A 7 -12.51 6.46 -22.59
C GLY A 7 -11.90 5.23 -21.91
N LEU A 8 -12.59 4.59 -20.96
CA LEU A 8 -12.09 3.47 -20.19
C LEU A 8 -12.37 2.11 -20.83
N THR A 9 -11.41 1.20 -20.73
CA THR A 9 -11.60 -0.22 -21.07
C THR A 9 -12.50 -0.90 -20.04
N THR A 10 -13.11 -2.04 -20.43
CA THR A 10 -13.89 -2.88 -19.51
C THR A 10 -13.10 -3.24 -18.25
N ARG A 11 -11.81 -3.58 -18.40
CA ARG A 11 -10.93 -3.94 -17.27
C ARG A 11 -10.72 -2.74 -16.32
N GLN A 12 -10.46 -1.57 -16.85
CA GLN A 12 -10.26 -0.34 -16.06
C GLN A 12 -11.54 0.04 -15.28
N ARG A 13 -12.72 -0.06 -15.89
CA ARG A 13 -13.99 0.18 -15.20
C ARG A 13 -14.20 -0.79 -14.03
N ILE A 14 -13.87 -2.08 -14.21
CA ILE A 14 -13.99 -3.08 -13.15
C ILE A 14 -13.03 -2.75 -12.00
N ILE A 15 -11.78 -2.37 -12.28
CA ILE A 15 -10.80 -2.01 -11.25
C ILE A 15 -11.28 -0.78 -10.47
N ARG A 16 -11.71 0.28 -11.17
CA ARG A 16 -12.24 1.49 -10.56
C ARG A 16 -13.45 1.21 -9.65
N ALA A 17 -14.41 0.41 -10.14
CA ALA A 17 -15.57 -0.02 -9.37
C ALA A 17 -15.18 -0.85 -8.14
N GLY A 18 -14.18 -1.74 -8.29
CA GLY A 18 -13.63 -2.53 -7.19
C GLY A 18 -13.04 -1.65 -6.09
N ILE A 19 -12.17 -0.70 -6.45
CA ILE A 19 -11.59 0.26 -5.49
C ILE A 19 -12.69 1.02 -4.76
N ALA A 20 -13.63 1.62 -5.49
CA ALA A 20 -14.73 2.39 -4.91
C ALA A 20 -15.54 1.57 -3.91
N LEU A 21 -15.97 0.36 -4.30
CA LEU A 21 -16.76 -0.50 -3.42
C LEU A 21 -15.98 -1.01 -2.20
N TYR A 22 -14.69 -1.32 -2.35
CA TYR A 22 -13.87 -1.77 -1.23
C TYR A 22 -13.68 -0.67 -0.18
N LEU A 23 -13.58 0.58 -0.62
CA LEU A 23 -13.44 1.73 0.28
C LEU A 23 -14.77 2.20 0.86
N GLU A 24 -15.89 2.04 0.13
CA GLU A 24 -17.22 2.43 0.61
C GLU A 24 -17.84 1.38 1.53
N LYS A 25 -17.87 0.11 1.09
CA LYS A 25 -18.60 -0.99 1.76
C LYS A 25 -17.71 -1.95 2.52
N GLY A 26 -16.40 -1.88 2.31
CA GLY A 26 -15.41 -2.82 2.80
C GLY A 26 -15.18 -3.99 1.84
N PHE A 27 -13.98 -4.56 1.92
CA PHE A 27 -13.60 -5.68 1.06
C PHE A 27 -14.50 -6.90 1.33
N ALA A 28 -14.72 -7.29 2.58
CA ALA A 28 -15.54 -8.48 2.91
C ALA A 28 -16.97 -8.39 2.36
N ASN A 29 -17.59 -7.21 2.46
CA ASN A 29 -18.98 -6.98 2.07
C ASN A 29 -19.17 -6.73 0.56
N SER A 30 -18.10 -6.56 -0.22
CA SER A 30 -18.16 -6.33 -1.67
C SER A 30 -18.09 -7.66 -2.41
N THR A 31 -19.05 -7.92 -3.29
CA THR A 31 -19.09 -9.12 -4.14
C THR A 31 -18.74 -8.82 -5.59
N ASN A 32 -18.28 -9.81 -6.35
CA ASN A 32 -18.04 -9.65 -7.80
C ASN A 32 -19.32 -9.20 -8.54
N LYS A 33 -20.50 -9.61 -8.09
CA LYS A 33 -21.78 -9.15 -8.65
C LYS A 33 -21.99 -7.64 -8.45
N MET A 34 -21.65 -7.14 -7.27
CA MET A 34 -21.72 -5.69 -6.98
C MET A 34 -20.72 -4.92 -7.81
N VAL A 35 -19.49 -5.41 -7.92
CA VAL A 35 -18.44 -4.79 -8.76
C VAL A 35 -18.86 -4.75 -10.23
N ALA A 36 -19.44 -5.85 -10.76
CA ALA A 36 -19.93 -5.89 -12.14
C ALA A 36 -21.04 -4.87 -12.40
N ALA A 37 -21.99 -4.75 -11.44
CA ALA A 37 -23.08 -3.79 -11.52
C ALA A 37 -22.57 -2.35 -11.50
N GLU A 38 -21.66 -2.03 -10.57
CA GLU A 38 -21.04 -0.70 -10.42
C GLU A 38 -20.21 -0.33 -11.66
N ALA A 39 -19.48 -1.28 -12.24
CA ALA A 39 -18.71 -1.10 -13.46
C ALA A 39 -19.60 -1.00 -14.72
N GLY A 40 -20.90 -1.25 -14.62
CA GLY A 40 -21.80 -1.33 -15.80
C GLY A 40 -21.43 -2.44 -16.78
N VAL A 41 -21.00 -3.61 -16.26
CA VAL A 41 -20.59 -4.77 -17.08
C VAL A 41 -21.35 -6.02 -16.70
N GLY A 42 -21.44 -6.98 -17.63
CA GLY A 42 -22.01 -8.29 -17.33
C GLY A 42 -21.07 -9.14 -16.45
N ALA A 43 -21.63 -10.06 -15.67
CA ALA A 43 -20.86 -10.98 -14.82
C ALA A 43 -19.84 -11.81 -15.63
N GLY A 44 -20.17 -12.21 -16.87
CA GLY A 44 -19.23 -12.89 -17.77
C GLY A 44 -18.02 -12.04 -18.14
N SER A 45 -18.21 -10.75 -18.39
CA SER A 45 -17.12 -9.81 -18.68
C SER A 45 -16.19 -9.64 -17.48
N LEU A 46 -16.74 -9.55 -16.27
CA LEU A 46 -15.94 -9.49 -15.05
C LEU A 46 -15.14 -10.79 -14.87
N ASN A 47 -15.77 -11.96 -15.00
CA ASN A 47 -15.09 -13.25 -14.83
C ASN A 47 -14.00 -13.50 -15.89
N ASN A 48 -14.14 -12.93 -17.09
CA ASN A 48 -13.10 -12.98 -18.11
C ASN A 48 -11.87 -12.11 -17.73
N CYS A 49 -12.08 -10.99 -17.04
CA CYS A 49 -10.99 -10.14 -16.57
C CYS A 49 -10.37 -10.63 -15.25
N PHE A 50 -11.21 -11.12 -14.34
CA PHE A 50 -10.83 -11.51 -12.99
C PHE A 50 -11.63 -12.75 -12.56
N ARG A 51 -10.96 -13.90 -12.45
CA ARG A 51 -11.60 -15.18 -12.12
C ARG A 51 -12.06 -15.24 -10.67
N THR A 52 -11.31 -14.60 -9.79
CA THR A 52 -11.58 -14.56 -8.35
C THR A 52 -11.59 -13.12 -7.84
N LYS A 53 -12.16 -12.90 -6.65
CA LYS A 53 -12.11 -11.61 -5.97
C LYS A 53 -10.67 -11.23 -5.59
N GLU A 54 -9.83 -12.23 -5.32
CA GLU A 54 -8.41 -12.01 -5.02
C GLU A 54 -7.62 -11.57 -6.27
N ASP A 55 -7.98 -12.03 -7.48
CA ASP A 55 -7.35 -11.54 -8.72
C ASP A 55 -7.60 -10.03 -8.92
N LEU A 56 -8.81 -9.58 -8.63
CA LEU A 56 -9.12 -8.16 -8.64
C LEU A 56 -8.39 -7.41 -7.52
N LEU A 57 -8.37 -7.97 -6.31
CA LEU A 57 -7.65 -7.38 -5.18
C LEU A 57 -6.16 -7.24 -5.46
N LEU A 58 -5.55 -8.20 -6.16
CA LEU A 58 -4.13 -8.10 -6.55
C LEU A 58 -3.87 -6.85 -7.39
N VAL A 59 -4.72 -6.57 -8.38
CA VAL A 59 -4.57 -5.37 -9.22
C VAL A 59 -4.87 -4.09 -8.42
N VAL A 60 -5.83 -4.14 -7.51
CA VAL A 60 -6.09 -3.03 -6.58
C VAL A 60 -4.86 -2.78 -5.68
N ALA A 61 -4.23 -3.82 -5.15
CA ALA A 61 -3.01 -3.70 -4.35
C ALA A 61 -1.84 -3.09 -5.16
N GLN A 62 -1.66 -3.53 -6.40
CA GLN A 62 -0.68 -2.96 -7.33
C GLN A 62 -0.91 -1.45 -7.52
N HIS A 63 -2.15 -1.08 -7.75
CA HIS A 63 -2.55 0.31 -7.94
C HIS A 63 -2.31 1.16 -6.69
N LEU A 64 -2.66 0.64 -5.50
CA LEU A 64 -2.40 1.30 -4.22
C LEU A 64 -0.90 1.54 -4.00
N VAL A 65 -0.07 0.51 -4.12
CA VAL A 65 1.39 0.60 -3.91
C VAL A 65 2.03 1.63 -4.84
N LEU A 66 1.68 1.62 -6.13
CA LEU A 66 2.25 2.57 -7.09
C LEU A 66 1.81 4.01 -6.83
N ASN A 67 0.52 4.22 -6.56
CA ASN A 67 0.02 5.57 -6.26
C ASN A 67 0.56 6.11 -4.94
N GLN A 68 0.77 5.26 -3.93
CA GLN A 68 1.42 5.63 -2.68
C GLN A 68 2.84 6.16 -2.93
N LYS A 69 3.65 5.40 -3.67
CA LYS A 69 5.02 5.81 -4.01
C LYS A 69 5.07 7.13 -4.80
N HIS A 70 4.20 7.26 -5.81
CA HIS A 70 4.11 8.49 -6.59
C HIS A 70 3.67 9.68 -5.74
N SER A 71 2.64 9.51 -4.91
CA SER A 71 2.13 10.58 -4.04
C SER A 71 3.19 11.09 -3.06
N ILE A 72 3.92 10.18 -2.41
CA ILE A 72 5.00 10.54 -1.50
C ILE A 72 6.14 11.28 -2.23
N ARG A 73 6.59 10.77 -3.38
CA ARG A 73 7.66 11.41 -4.15
C ARG A 73 7.28 12.79 -4.72
N GLU A 74 6.03 12.96 -5.14
CA GLU A 74 5.55 14.27 -5.60
C GLU A 74 5.42 15.28 -4.45
N ARG A 75 4.98 14.83 -3.27
CA ARG A 75 4.84 15.69 -2.10
C ARG A 75 6.19 16.05 -1.47
N PHE A 76 7.17 15.16 -1.53
CA PHE A 76 8.48 15.27 -0.89
C PHE A 76 9.62 15.05 -1.90
N PRO A 77 9.72 15.91 -2.93
CA PRO A 77 10.63 15.69 -4.07
C PRO A 77 12.11 15.74 -3.69
N ASP A 78 12.46 16.48 -2.64
CA ASP A 78 13.84 16.70 -2.20
C ASP A 78 14.29 15.72 -1.11
N GLU A 79 13.39 14.82 -0.67
CA GLU A 79 13.70 13.87 0.39
C GLU A 79 14.45 12.64 -0.11
N SER A 80 15.29 12.07 0.76
CA SER A 80 16.03 10.84 0.45
C SER A 80 15.09 9.65 0.24
N SER A 81 15.54 8.67 -0.54
CA SER A 81 14.77 7.43 -0.75
C SER A 81 14.43 6.71 0.57
N LEU A 82 15.33 6.75 1.56
CA LEU A 82 15.06 6.21 2.90
C LEU A 82 13.94 6.98 3.61
N MET A 83 13.93 8.31 3.49
CA MET A 83 12.87 9.14 4.05
C MET A 83 11.53 8.86 3.36
N CYS A 84 11.51 8.78 2.02
CA CYS A 84 10.30 8.44 1.26
C CYS A 84 9.74 7.08 1.66
N PHE A 85 10.58 6.05 1.78
CA PHE A 85 10.18 4.72 2.28
C PHE A 85 9.55 4.79 3.69
N CYS A 86 10.13 5.57 4.60
CA CYS A 86 9.56 5.75 5.93
C CYS A 86 8.24 6.51 5.90
N LEU A 87 8.10 7.51 5.01
CA LEU A 87 6.85 8.25 4.81
C LEU A 87 5.74 7.36 4.24
N GLU A 88 6.05 6.44 3.31
CA GLU A 88 5.10 5.47 2.80
C GLU A 88 4.51 4.61 3.93
N ILE A 89 5.37 4.01 4.76
CA ILE A 89 4.95 3.20 5.92
C ILE A 89 4.12 4.02 6.92
N ALA A 90 4.56 5.24 7.24
CA ALA A 90 3.88 6.10 8.19
C ALA A 90 2.50 6.56 7.69
N THR A 91 2.40 6.91 6.40
CA THR A 91 1.15 7.30 5.74
C THR A 91 0.16 6.12 5.70
N GLU A 92 0.64 4.90 5.45
CA GLU A 92 -0.19 3.69 5.49
C GLU A 92 -0.75 3.44 6.90
N LEU A 93 0.08 3.57 7.95
CA LEU A 93 -0.38 3.45 9.33
C LEU A 93 -1.40 4.52 9.71
N ALA A 94 -1.18 5.78 9.30
CA ALA A 94 -2.10 6.88 9.54
C ALA A 94 -3.44 6.66 8.80
N LEU A 95 -3.40 6.19 7.56
CA LEU A 95 -4.59 5.85 6.78
C LEU A 95 -5.41 4.74 7.44
N CYS A 96 -4.75 3.65 7.84
CA CYS A 96 -5.41 2.52 8.49
C CYS A 96 -6.01 2.90 9.86
N GLU A 97 -5.42 3.85 10.57
CA GLU A 97 -5.98 4.36 11.84
C GLU A 97 -7.17 5.29 11.62
N SER A 98 -7.16 6.07 10.55
CA SER A 98 -8.23 7.04 10.25
C SER A 98 -9.43 6.45 9.52
N SER A 99 -9.31 5.25 8.92
CA SER A 99 -10.34 4.62 8.08
C SER A 99 -10.40 3.11 8.27
N GLU A 100 -11.48 2.64 8.92
CA GLU A 100 -11.77 1.21 9.07
C GLU A 100 -11.83 0.48 7.71
N ARG A 101 -12.31 1.13 6.66
CA ARG A 101 -12.40 0.52 5.32
C ARG A 101 -11.04 0.40 4.66
N ALA A 102 -10.17 1.39 4.84
CA ALA A 102 -8.78 1.30 4.40
C ALA A 102 -8.04 0.21 5.20
N LYS A 103 -8.22 0.14 6.52
CA LYS A 103 -7.65 -0.92 7.38
C LYS A 103 -8.09 -2.30 6.90
N GLU A 104 -9.40 -2.52 6.69
CA GLU A 104 -9.94 -3.79 6.18
C GLU A 104 -9.31 -4.20 4.84
N LEU A 105 -9.15 -3.23 3.93
CA LEU A 105 -8.53 -3.46 2.63
C LEU A 105 -7.05 -3.86 2.76
N HIS A 106 -6.27 -3.15 3.59
CA HIS A 106 -4.86 -3.46 3.86
C HIS A 106 -4.71 -4.82 4.55
N VAL A 107 -5.58 -5.14 5.52
CA VAL A 107 -5.62 -6.47 6.15
C VAL A 107 -5.84 -7.57 5.10
N ALA A 108 -6.77 -7.39 4.16
CA ALA A 108 -6.97 -8.35 3.07
C ALA A 108 -5.74 -8.49 2.18
N ILE A 109 -5.06 -7.37 1.84
CA ILE A 109 -3.82 -7.36 1.05
C ILE A 109 -2.69 -8.11 1.76
N TYR A 110 -2.55 -7.96 3.07
CA TYR A 110 -1.49 -8.61 3.85
C TYR A 110 -1.81 -10.04 4.30
N THR A 111 -3.02 -10.55 4.09
CA THR A 111 -3.41 -11.90 4.54
C THR A 111 -3.73 -12.86 3.40
N LEU A 112 -4.11 -12.36 2.22
CA LEU A 112 -4.39 -13.23 1.08
C LEU A 112 -3.11 -13.56 0.30
N PRO A 113 -2.91 -14.83 -0.12
CA PRO A 113 -1.64 -15.31 -0.65
C PRO A 113 -1.09 -14.51 -1.83
N LYS A 114 -1.90 -14.24 -2.87
CA LYS A 114 -1.43 -13.55 -4.09
C LYS A 114 -1.01 -12.11 -3.83
N THR A 115 -1.78 -11.39 -3.01
CA THR A 115 -1.49 -10.01 -2.68
C THR A 115 -0.31 -9.90 -1.75
N LEU A 116 -0.20 -10.77 -0.75
CA LEU A 116 0.94 -10.81 0.17
C LEU A 116 2.25 -11.13 -0.58
N ASP A 117 2.23 -12.07 -1.52
CA ASP A 117 3.40 -12.39 -2.33
C ASP A 117 3.82 -11.21 -3.20
N TYR A 118 2.86 -10.53 -3.82
CA TYR A 118 3.13 -9.31 -4.59
C TYR A 118 3.78 -8.22 -3.72
N VAL A 119 3.20 -7.93 -2.56
CA VAL A 119 3.70 -6.90 -1.64
C VAL A 119 5.14 -7.20 -1.21
N LYS A 120 5.43 -8.44 -0.80
CA LYS A 120 6.80 -8.86 -0.46
C LYS A 120 7.77 -8.62 -1.62
N LEU A 121 7.39 -9.04 -2.83
CA LEU A 121 8.22 -8.87 -4.03
C LEU A 121 8.44 -7.40 -4.41
N ALA A 122 7.43 -6.54 -4.25
CA ALA A 122 7.54 -5.12 -4.56
C ALA A 122 8.48 -4.39 -3.60
N TYR A 123 8.39 -4.70 -2.31
CA TYR A 123 9.14 -3.98 -1.29
C TYR A 123 10.55 -4.51 -1.04
N TYR A 124 10.85 -5.83 -1.20
CA TYR A 124 12.24 -6.26 -1.07
C TYR A 124 13.14 -5.68 -2.16
N LYS A 125 12.63 -5.54 -3.39
CA LYS A 125 13.36 -4.88 -4.48
C LYS A 125 13.66 -3.43 -4.16
N GLU A 126 12.66 -2.71 -3.66
CA GLU A 126 12.81 -1.33 -3.25
C GLU A 126 13.82 -1.17 -2.10
N THR A 127 13.72 -1.99 -1.05
CA THR A 127 14.67 -1.92 0.06
C THR A 127 16.08 -2.31 -0.37
N MET A 128 16.23 -3.22 -1.32
CA MET A 128 17.51 -3.56 -1.92
C MET A 128 18.09 -2.36 -2.72
N GLU A 129 17.28 -1.63 -3.46
CA GLU A 129 17.71 -0.41 -4.17
C GLU A 129 18.11 0.71 -3.20
N ILE A 130 17.34 0.93 -2.14
CA ILE A 130 17.57 2.00 -1.17
C ILE A 130 18.75 1.70 -0.25
N LEU A 131 18.89 0.47 0.22
CA LEU A 131 19.81 0.08 1.29
C LEU A 131 20.95 -0.83 0.84
N GLY A 132 20.91 -1.38 -0.38
CA GLY A 132 21.93 -2.33 -0.86
C GLY A 132 23.34 -1.78 -0.81
N GLY A 133 23.54 -0.50 -1.15
CA GLY A 133 24.85 0.15 -1.03
C GLY A 133 25.39 0.26 0.41
N ARG A 134 24.52 0.13 1.42
CA ARG A 134 24.88 0.17 2.85
C ARG A 134 25.07 -1.24 3.44
N LEU A 135 24.63 -2.26 2.73
CA LEU A 135 24.62 -3.67 3.14
C LEU A 135 25.34 -4.53 2.09
N PRO A 136 26.61 -4.26 1.79
CA PRO A 136 27.33 -4.90 0.67
C PRO A 136 27.50 -6.42 0.84
N GLU A 137 27.40 -6.93 2.06
CA GLU A 137 27.42 -8.37 2.34
C GLU A 137 26.09 -9.06 2.03
N TRP A 138 24.98 -8.28 1.93
CA TRP A 138 23.65 -8.85 1.73
C TRP A 138 23.43 -9.25 0.28
N LYS A 139 22.79 -10.40 0.10
CA LYS A 139 22.29 -10.88 -1.18
C LYS A 139 20.80 -10.57 -1.31
N GLU A 140 20.28 -10.73 -2.49
CA GLU A 140 18.84 -10.58 -2.77
C GLU A 140 17.96 -11.37 -1.78
N GLN A 141 18.40 -12.59 -1.43
CA GLN A 141 17.71 -13.46 -0.48
C GLN A 141 17.62 -12.84 0.93
N ASP A 142 18.65 -12.14 1.40
CA ASP A 142 18.65 -11.50 2.71
C ASP A 142 17.61 -10.36 2.78
N PHE A 143 17.48 -9.59 1.69
CA PHE A 143 16.43 -8.56 1.57
C PHE A 143 15.04 -9.18 1.54
N TYR A 144 14.83 -10.25 0.77
CA TYR A 144 13.55 -10.94 0.70
C TYR A 144 13.13 -11.52 2.05
N GLU A 145 14.04 -12.20 2.76
CA GLU A 145 13.77 -12.77 4.09
C GLU A 145 13.50 -11.66 5.14
N THR A 146 14.23 -10.56 5.07
CA THR A 146 13.99 -9.40 5.94
C THR A 146 12.63 -8.77 5.65
N GLU A 147 12.21 -8.74 4.39
CA GLU A 147 10.90 -8.20 4.01
C GLU A 147 9.74 -9.05 4.56
N ILE A 148 9.89 -10.36 4.67
CA ILE A 148 8.90 -11.20 5.37
C ILE A 148 8.68 -10.72 6.81
N ILE A 149 9.77 -10.39 7.52
CA ILE A 149 9.71 -9.92 8.91
C ILE A 149 9.12 -8.51 8.98
N THR A 150 9.55 -7.60 8.10
CA THR A 150 9.07 -6.21 8.12
C THR A 150 7.58 -6.11 7.78
N ARG A 151 7.08 -6.93 6.85
CA ARG A 151 5.62 -7.01 6.59
C ARG A 151 4.84 -7.57 7.78
N ALA A 152 5.37 -8.57 8.48
CA ALA A 152 4.74 -9.07 9.70
C ALA A 152 4.71 -8.02 10.82
N ILE A 153 5.78 -7.22 10.96
CA ILE A 153 5.81 -6.08 11.89
C ILE A 153 4.74 -5.05 11.52
N LEU A 154 4.70 -4.62 10.25
CA LEU A 154 3.73 -3.63 9.80
C LEU A 154 2.30 -4.12 9.99
N TYR A 155 1.99 -5.34 9.58
CA TYR A 155 0.68 -5.97 9.78
C TYR A 155 0.28 -5.97 11.26
N GLY A 156 1.19 -6.36 12.16
CA GLY A 156 0.92 -6.34 13.61
C GLY A 156 0.56 -4.95 14.12
N PHE A 157 1.24 -3.89 13.64
CA PHE A 157 0.92 -2.51 14.00
C PHE A 157 -0.38 -2.00 13.34
N ILE A 158 -0.74 -2.45 12.14
CA ILE A 158 -2.05 -2.14 11.52
C ILE A 158 -3.19 -2.72 12.35
N MET A 159 -3.03 -3.93 12.88
CA MET A 159 -4.07 -4.60 13.68
C MET A 159 -4.27 -3.98 15.06
N GLU A 160 -3.24 -3.40 15.65
CA GLU A 160 -3.33 -2.78 16.99
C GLU A 160 -3.99 -1.40 16.90
N GLU A 161 -5.01 -1.15 17.72
CA GLU A 161 -5.71 0.12 17.76
C GLU A 161 -4.98 1.14 18.64
N CYS A 162 -4.99 2.41 18.20
CA CYS A 162 -4.48 3.51 19.02
C CYS A 162 -5.40 3.80 20.20
N ASN A 163 -4.81 4.26 21.31
CA ASN A 163 -5.51 4.64 22.52
C ASN A 163 -4.69 5.71 23.30
N ALA A 164 -5.19 6.16 24.44
CA ALA A 164 -4.54 7.20 25.24
C ALA A 164 -3.11 6.86 25.70
N ARG A 165 -2.73 5.57 25.74
CA ARG A 165 -1.39 5.10 26.13
C ARG A 165 -0.53 4.66 24.95
N PHE A 166 -1.14 4.52 23.78
CA PHE A 166 -0.48 4.09 22.54
C PHE A 166 -1.01 4.94 21.38
N THR A 167 -0.41 6.10 21.20
CA THR A 167 -0.81 7.07 20.15
C THR A 167 -0.30 6.67 18.78
N ILE A 168 -0.85 7.29 17.72
CA ILE A 168 -0.39 7.07 16.33
C ILE A 168 1.11 7.40 16.19
N ASP A 169 1.60 8.45 16.82
CA ASP A 169 3.04 8.79 16.80
C ASP A 169 3.90 7.69 17.43
N GLN A 170 3.44 7.12 18.53
CA GLN A 170 4.12 5.99 19.18
C GLN A 170 4.08 4.74 18.32
N LYS A 171 2.94 4.46 17.65
CA LYS A 171 2.76 3.37 16.71
C LYS A 171 3.76 3.48 15.56
N ILE A 172 3.78 4.63 14.87
CA ILE A 172 4.69 4.91 13.76
C ILE A 172 6.15 4.81 14.21
N ARG A 173 6.51 5.49 15.31
CA ARG A 173 7.86 5.45 15.86
C ARG A 173 8.33 4.04 16.16
N ARG A 174 7.50 3.21 16.77
CA ARG A 174 7.84 1.82 17.11
C ARG A 174 7.96 0.94 15.88
N CYS A 175 7.02 1.06 14.93
CA CYS A 175 7.05 0.32 13.68
C CYS A 175 8.34 0.62 12.90
N LEU A 176 8.58 1.88 12.55
CA LEU A 176 9.75 2.30 11.78
C LEU A 176 11.07 1.97 12.48
N ASN A 177 11.18 2.23 13.80
CA ASN A 177 12.41 1.90 14.52
C ASN A 177 12.74 0.40 14.49
N ASN A 178 11.74 -0.48 14.56
CA ASN A 178 11.97 -1.91 14.49
C ASN A 178 12.33 -2.37 13.06
N MET A 179 11.63 -1.86 12.04
CA MET A 179 11.94 -2.18 10.65
C MET A 179 13.35 -1.71 10.26
N LEU A 180 13.69 -0.45 10.54
CA LEU A 180 15.01 0.10 10.20
C LEU A 180 16.17 -0.56 10.97
N LYS A 181 15.92 -1.12 12.16
CA LYS A 181 16.91 -1.96 12.87
C LYS A 181 17.27 -3.22 12.09
N LEU A 182 16.30 -3.87 11.49
CA LEU A 182 16.52 -5.09 10.71
C LEU A 182 17.45 -4.81 9.52
N TYR A 183 17.34 -3.63 8.93
CA TYR A 183 18.22 -3.16 7.86
C TYR A 183 19.52 -2.50 8.35
N ASN A 184 19.91 -2.69 9.59
CA ASN A 184 21.15 -2.17 10.18
C ASN A 184 21.32 -0.64 10.06
N VAL A 185 20.22 0.14 9.91
CA VAL A 185 20.30 1.60 9.91
C VAL A 185 20.75 2.08 11.29
N LYS A 186 21.78 2.94 11.33
CA LYS A 186 22.39 3.42 12.57
C LYS A 186 21.37 4.15 13.47
N ARG A 187 21.50 4.00 14.79
CA ARG A 187 20.54 4.55 15.77
C ARG A 187 20.27 6.04 15.59
N ALA A 188 21.33 6.83 15.41
CA ALA A 188 21.20 8.29 15.25
C ALA A 188 20.39 8.63 14.01
N GLU A 189 20.69 8.00 12.87
CA GLU A 189 19.98 8.19 11.61
C GLU A 189 18.52 7.73 11.71
N ARG A 190 18.25 6.59 12.36
CA ARG A 190 16.86 6.15 12.59
C ARG A 190 16.04 7.17 13.35
N HIS A 191 16.60 7.71 14.44
CA HIS A 191 15.89 8.69 15.26
C HIS A 191 15.64 9.97 14.48
N ASP A 192 16.66 10.51 13.78
CA ASP A 192 16.52 11.71 12.94
C ASP A 192 15.45 11.52 11.85
N THR A 193 15.52 10.40 11.12
CA THR A 193 14.53 10.10 10.08
C THR A 193 13.12 9.99 10.64
N ILE A 194 12.94 9.26 11.75
CA ILE A 194 11.62 9.09 12.37
C ILE A 194 11.07 10.42 12.91
N ASP A 195 11.91 11.25 13.52
CA ASP A 195 11.49 12.57 14.02
C ASP A 195 11.06 13.49 12.86
N LYS A 196 11.75 13.45 11.72
CA LYS A 196 11.34 14.16 10.50
C LYS A 196 10.01 13.63 9.92
N VAL A 197 9.83 12.31 9.87
CA VAL A 197 8.56 11.70 9.44
C VAL A 197 7.40 12.16 10.31
N LEU A 198 7.56 12.16 11.63
CA LEU A 198 6.51 12.57 12.56
C LEU A 198 6.24 14.09 12.56
N ALA A 199 7.14 14.89 12.01
CA ALA A 199 6.94 16.32 11.80
C ALA A 199 6.09 16.62 10.53
N CYS A 200 5.87 15.61 9.66
CA CYS A 200 5.07 15.77 8.44
C CYS A 200 3.57 15.60 8.75
N ASP A 201 2.72 16.27 7.98
CA ASP A 201 1.27 16.03 8.01
C ASP A 201 0.92 14.74 7.28
N LEU A 202 0.94 13.61 8.01
CA LEU A 202 0.67 12.28 7.49
C LEU A 202 -0.81 12.07 7.13
N ASN A 203 -1.73 12.77 7.81
CA ASN A 203 -3.15 12.68 7.49
C ASN A 203 -3.45 13.33 6.14
N GLU A 204 -2.82 14.48 5.88
CA GLU A 204 -2.93 15.14 4.59
C GLU A 204 -2.29 14.30 3.47
N ALA A 205 -1.12 13.71 3.71
CA ALA A 205 -0.47 12.79 2.77
C ALA A 205 -1.36 11.57 2.46
N ALA A 206 -2.01 10.98 3.48
CA ALA A 206 -2.96 9.89 3.32
C ALA A 206 -4.19 10.30 2.50
N ARG A 207 -4.72 11.50 2.74
CA ARG A 207 -5.87 12.06 1.97
C ARG A 207 -5.52 12.24 0.50
N GLU A 208 -4.40 12.89 0.19
CA GLU A 208 -3.91 13.09 -1.19
C GLU A 208 -3.68 11.76 -1.92
N MET A 209 -3.08 10.79 -1.24
CA MET A 209 -2.89 9.44 -1.78
C MET A 209 -4.23 8.80 -2.15
N MET A 210 -5.23 8.87 -1.27
CA MET A 210 -6.55 8.29 -1.52
C MET A 210 -7.30 9.01 -2.64
N GLU A 211 -7.22 10.33 -2.74
CA GLU A 211 -7.78 11.10 -3.85
C GLU A 211 -7.15 10.66 -5.18
N ARG A 212 -5.84 10.47 -5.21
CA ARG A 212 -5.12 10.00 -6.39
C ARG A 212 -5.59 8.60 -6.82
N VAL A 213 -5.76 7.68 -5.87
CA VAL A 213 -6.23 6.31 -6.13
C VAL A 213 -7.64 6.32 -6.74
N MET A 214 -8.50 7.26 -6.33
CA MET A 214 -9.87 7.35 -6.82
C MET A 214 -9.99 8.05 -8.18
N VAL A 215 -9.11 9.01 -8.49
CA VAL A 215 -9.23 9.91 -9.66
C VAL A 215 -8.37 9.46 -10.83
N LYS A 216 -7.18 8.92 -10.60
CA LYS A 216 -6.29 8.54 -11.70
C LYS A 216 -6.76 7.27 -12.41
N GLU A 217 -6.61 7.26 -13.72
CA GLU A 217 -6.84 6.06 -14.54
C GLU A 217 -5.98 4.91 -14.01
N PRO A 218 -6.55 3.70 -13.93
CA PRO A 218 -5.78 2.51 -13.58
C PRO A 218 -4.62 2.35 -14.57
N LEU A 219 -3.39 2.33 -14.06
CA LEU A 219 -2.19 2.20 -14.87
C LEU A 219 -2.27 0.94 -15.75
N GLU A 220 -2.19 1.09 -17.06
CA GLU A 220 -2.18 -0.04 -18.02
C GLU A 220 -0.88 -0.87 -17.95
N GLU A 221 0.16 -0.39 -17.31
CA GLU A 221 1.54 -0.87 -17.37
C GLU A 221 1.96 -1.83 -16.23
N ILE A 222 1.01 -2.52 -15.58
CA ILE A 222 1.36 -3.45 -14.49
C ILE A 222 1.14 -4.92 -14.92
N LEU A 223 1.58 -5.28 -16.13
CA LEU A 223 1.68 -6.68 -16.55
C LEU A 223 3.08 -7.00 -17.06
#